data_35301b29d50e4264d41905431b27c068
#
_entry.id   35301b29d50e4264d41905431b27c068
#
_cell.length_a   1.000
_cell.length_b   1.000
_cell.length_c   1.000
_cell.angle_alpha   90.00
_cell.angle_beta   90.00
_cell.angle_gamma   90.00
#
_symmetry.space_group_name_H-M   'P 1'
#
loop_
_entity.id
_entity.type
_entity.pdbx_description
1 polymer ?
#
loop_
_entity_poly.entity_id
_entity_poly.type
_entity_poly.pdbx_seq_one_letter_code
_entity_poly.pdbx_strand_id
1 'polypeptide(L)'
;MSEKIHFTKMHGAGNDYIYVDTTLYNIKDPAAAAIAWSDRHKGIGSDGLVLIGRSPLPEADFTMRIFNADGSEAMMCGNASRCIGKYLYERTHPWPLPCKEGDGYQETVIRLLTLSGIKLLFLRIVNGIVESVTVDMGEPVFENERQFNPVIQPPSPRRGAEGEAGSLFVSMGNPHYVIFTNDVDAVETKGCELEFHAAFPERCNIEFAEMRPDGIRVRVWERGSGITQACGTGACATAVAACKTGRSGRKNRIIMDGGELEIEWNEADNHVYMTGPAEFVFEGEIEDPLPAPPLGGVWSAIKIKK
;
A
#
# COMPACT_ATOMS: atom_id res chain seq x y z
N MET A 1 25.19 17.57 19.32
CA MET A 1 24.99 16.12 19.03
C MET A 1 23.71 16.04 18.28
N SER A 2 23.70 15.42 17.10
CA SER A 2 22.48 15.14 16.35
C SER A 2 21.60 14.19 17.19
N GLU A 3 20.32 14.45 17.21
CA GLU A 3 19.34 13.59 17.88
C GLU A 3 19.26 12.26 17.12
N LYS A 4 19.38 11.15 17.84
CA LYS A 4 19.22 9.83 17.27
C LYS A 4 17.73 9.48 17.22
N ILE A 5 17.28 9.12 16.05
CA ILE A 5 15.88 8.74 15.76
C ILE A 5 15.82 7.22 15.71
N HIS A 6 14.97 6.64 16.54
CA HIS A 6 14.65 5.23 16.45
C HIS A 6 13.65 5.00 15.30
N PHE A 7 13.89 3.97 14.50
CA PHE A 7 13.01 3.56 13.42
C PHE A 7 12.73 2.07 13.49
N THR A 8 11.61 1.69 12.91
CA THR A 8 11.24 0.29 12.67
C THR A 8 11.09 0.05 11.19
N LYS A 9 11.73 -0.99 10.65
CA LYS A 9 11.54 -1.45 9.29
C LYS A 9 10.46 -2.52 9.27
N MET A 10 9.43 -2.34 8.44
CA MET A 10 8.33 -3.29 8.27
C MET A 10 7.96 -3.42 6.81
N HIS A 11 7.27 -4.51 6.45
CA HIS A 11 6.64 -4.67 5.14
C HIS A 11 5.24 -5.27 5.23
N GLY A 12 4.41 -4.93 4.24
CA GLY A 12 3.13 -5.58 3.97
C GLY A 12 3.15 -6.16 2.56
N ALA A 13 3.18 -7.49 2.44
CA ALA A 13 3.29 -8.18 1.15
C ALA A 13 4.49 -7.71 0.30
N GLY A 14 5.68 -7.60 0.91
CA GLY A 14 6.92 -7.21 0.23
C GLY A 14 7.12 -5.70 0.01
N ASN A 15 6.08 -4.89 0.09
CA ASN A 15 6.20 -3.43 0.02
C ASN A 15 6.69 -2.90 1.38
N ASP A 16 7.92 -2.38 1.43
CA ASP A 16 8.70 -2.15 2.64
C ASP A 16 8.94 -0.67 2.94
N TYR A 17 8.70 -0.26 4.18
CA TYR A 17 8.86 1.13 4.64
C TYR A 17 9.66 1.22 5.93
N ILE A 18 10.22 2.42 6.16
CA ILE A 18 10.80 2.85 7.42
C ILE A 18 9.71 3.58 8.20
N TYR A 19 9.44 3.15 9.42
CA TYR A 19 8.42 3.74 10.30
C TYR A 19 9.06 4.52 11.42
N VAL A 20 8.61 5.76 11.63
CA VAL A 20 9.07 6.63 12.72
C VAL A 20 7.86 7.17 13.48
N ASP A 21 7.90 7.05 14.80
CA ASP A 21 6.91 7.63 15.70
C ASP A 21 7.22 9.11 15.95
N THR A 22 6.43 10.00 15.36
CA THR A 22 6.59 11.44 15.49
C THR A 22 6.02 12.00 16.79
N THR A 23 5.45 11.17 17.64
CA THR A 23 5.15 11.55 19.03
C THR A 23 6.41 11.58 19.90
N LEU A 24 7.45 10.88 19.47
CA LEU A 24 8.76 10.79 20.15
C LEU A 24 9.87 11.55 19.43
N TYR A 25 9.82 11.62 18.09
CA TYR A 25 10.87 12.19 17.26
C TYR A 25 10.33 13.23 16.27
N ASN A 26 11.06 14.33 16.09
CA ASN A 26 10.70 15.35 15.12
C ASN A 26 11.61 15.25 13.89
N ILE A 27 11.04 14.92 12.73
CA ILE A 27 11.73 14.89 11.45
C ILE A 27 11.57 16.26 10.78
N LYS A 28 12.66 17.01 10.67
CA LYS A 28 12.64 18.40 10.17
C LYS A 28 12.27 18.48 8.69
N ASP A 29 12.80 17.57 7.89
CA ASP A 29 12.52 17.45 6.44
C ASP A 29 12.21 16.00 6.10
N PRO A 30 10.94 15.59 6.17
CA PRO A 30 10.54 14.23 5.86
C PRO A 30 10.85 13.79 4.42
N ALA A 31 10.78 14.71 3.45
CA ALA A 31 11.07 14.40 2.05
C ALA A 31 12.57 14.09 1.86
N ALA A 32 13.45 14.94 2.41
CA ALA A 32 14.89 14.68 2.38
C ALA A 32 15.26 13.40 3.15
N ALA A 33 14.62 13.15 4.30
CA ALA A 33 14.83 11.93 5.07
C ALA A 33 14.41 10.69 4.27
N ALA A 34 13.25 10.73 3.60
CA ALA A 34 12.78 9.64 2.75
C ALA A 34 13.78 9.31 1.65
N ILE A 35 14.29 10.31 0.93
CA ILE A 35 15.30 10.11 -0.13
C ILE A 35 16.57 9.47 0.45
N ALA A 36 17.10 10.04 1.54
CA ALA A 36 18.37 9.59 2.10
C ALA A 36 18.28 8.19 2.72
N TRP A 37 17.22 7.92 3.49
CA TRP A 37 17.09 6.67 4.23
C TRP A 37 16.59 5.53 3.34
N SER A 38 15.83 5.81 2.27
CA SER A 38 15.32 4.79 1.37
C SER A 38 16.34 4.25 0.37
N ASP A 39 17.47 4.94 0.19
CA ASP A 39 18.56 4.45 -0.68
C ASP A 39 19.00 3.06 -0.23
N ARG A 40 18.85 2.05 -1.09
CA ARG A 40 19.15 0.63 -0.77
C ARG A 40 20.64 0.33 -0.69
N HIS A 41 21.52 1.25 -1.11
CA HIS A 41 22.97 1.10 -1.11
C HIS A 41 23.69 1.96 -0.05
N LYS A 42 23.11 3.10 0.30
CA LYS A 42 23.75 4.10 1.20
C LYS A 42 22.92 4.43 2.42
N GLY A 43 21.62 4.13 2.41
CA GLY A 43 20.68 4.32 3.50
C GLY A 43 20.29 3.01 4.19
N ILE A 44 19.10 3.00 4.77
CA ILE A 44 18.44 1.81 5.36
C ILE A 44 17.91 0.90 4.23
N GLY A 45 17.47 1.51 3.12
CA GLY A 45 16.85 0.85 2.00
C GLY A 45 15.37 0.57 2.23
N SER A 46 14.49 1.15 1.39
CA SER A 46 13.02 0.96 1.49
C SER A 46 12.31 1.53 0.27
N ASP A 47 11.01 1.31 0.19
CA ASP A 47 10.13 1.98 -0.77
C ASP A 47 9.77 3.41 -0.31
N GLY A 48 10.07 3.76 0.97
CA GLY A 48 9.84 5.08 1.50
C GLY A 48 9.84 5.18 3.03
N LEU A 49 9.38 6.32 3.53
CA LEU A 49 9.30 6.68 4.93
C LEU A 49 7.84 6.89 5.35
N VAL A 50 7.44 6.29 6.46
CA VAL A 50 6.13 6.46 7.09
C VAL A 50 6.29 7.13 8.44
N LEU A 51 5.60 8.24 8.64
CA LEU A 51 5.52 8.96 9.90
C LEU A 51 4.19 8.68 10.58
N ILE A 52 4.25 8.19 11.82
CA ILE A 52 3.10 7.88 12.66
C ILE A 52 3.00 8.99 13.72
N GLY A 53 1.86 9.65 13.81
CA GLY A 53 1.64 10.71 14.79
C GLY A 53 0.30 10.59 15.49
N ARG A 54 0.05 11.45 16.48
CA ARG A 54 -1.28 11.60 17.06
C ARG A 54 -2.18 12.38 16.13
N SER A 55 -3.43 11.95 16.04
CA SER A 55 -4.42 12.72 15.27
C SER A 55 -4.74 14.05 15.95
N PRO A 56 -4.82 15.16 15.20
CA PRO A 56 -5.37 16.41 15.67
C PRO A 56 -6.92 16.41 15.71
N LEU A 57 -7.54 15.38 15.09
CA LEU A 57 -9.00 15.25 14.99
C LEU A 57 -9.50 14.22 16.01
N PRO A 58 -10.60 14.51 16.75
CA PRO A 58 -11.15 13.56 17.72
C PRO A 58 -11.77 12.31 17.07
N GLU A 59 -12.07 12.36 15.78
CA GLU A 59 -12.63 11.26 15.02
C GLU A 59 -11.56 10.20 14.61
N ALA A 60 -10.27 10.53 14.75
CA ALA A 60 -9.18 9.63 14.42
C ALA A 60 -8.20 9.50 15.59
N ASP A 61 -7.61 8.31 15.74
CA ASP A 61 -6.70 8.00 16.85
C ASP A 61 -5.27 8.43 16.53
N PHE A 62 -4.83 8.16 15.30
CA PHE A 62 -3.49 8.42 14.81
C PHE A 62 -3.50 9.04 13.43
N THR A 63 -2.34 9.57 13.01
CA THR A 63 -2.09 10.08 11.65
C THR A 63 -1.05 9.23 10.96
N MET A 64 -1.16 9.14 9.64
CA MET A 64 -0.13 8.65 8.75
C MET A 64 0.26 9.74 7.76
N ARG A 65 1.56 10.03 7.66
CA ARG A 65 2.16 10.67 6.49
C ARG A 65 3.12 9.69 5.85
N ILE A 66 3.12 9.60 4.53
CA ILE A 66 3.95 8.66 3.80
C ILE A 66 4.69 9.37 2.67
N PHE A 67 5.98 9.14 2.60
CA PHE A 67 6.88 9.71 1.61
C PHE A 67 7.53 8.56 0.84
N ASN A 68 7.42 8.60 -0.48
CA ASN A 68 8.10 7.66 -1.36
C ASN A 68 9.62 7.84 -1.33
N ALA A 69 10.37 6.88 -1.85
CA ALA A 69 11.83 6.95 -1.92
C ALA A 69 12.38 8.14 -2.72
N ASP A 70 11.56 8.77 -3.57
CA ASP A 70 11.89 10.00 -4.30
C ASP A 70 11.58 11.29 -3.52
N GLY A 71 11.05 11.16 -2.29
CA GLY A 71 10.64 12.27 -1.43
C GLY A 71 9.23 12.81 -1.68
N SER A 72 8.52 12.33 -2.67
CA SER A 72 7.13 12.73 -2.92
C SER A 72 6.20 12.20 -1.82
N GLU A 73 5.25 13.03 -1.35
CA GLU A 73 4.27 12.61 -0.36
C GLU A 73 3.08 11.93 -1.06
N ALA A 74 2.75 10.71 -0.65
CA ALA A 74 1.61 9.97 -1.16
C ALA A 74 0.37 10.17 -0.28
N MET A 75 -0.81 10.07 -0.89
CA MET A 75 -2.09 10.29 -0.20
C MET A 75 -2.37 9.21 0.86
N MET A 76 -2.01 7.95 0.58
CA MET A 76 -2.22 6.79 1.44
C MET A 76 -1.52 5.57 0.83
N CYS A 77 -1.18 4.59 1.67
CA CYS A 77 -0.74 3.25 1.26
C CYS A 77 -1.40 2.19 2.15
N GLY A 78 -2.15 1.27 1.56
CA GLY A 78 -2.84 0.21 2.29
C GLY A 78 -1.88 -0.77 2.96
N ASN A 79 -0.74 -1.08 2.33
CA ASN A 79 0.31 -1.93 2.92
C ASN A 79 0.92 -1.27 4.15
N ALA A 80 1.26 0.02 4.06
CA ALA A 80 1.75 0.80 5.18
C ALA A 80 0.72 0.92 6.31
N SER A 81 -0.56 1.09 5.99
CA SER A 81 -1.65 1.16 6.98
C SER A 81 -1.75 -0.14 7.80
N ARG A 82 -1.61 -1.32 7.17
CA ARG A 82 -1.58 -2.60 7.91
C ARG A 82 -0.40 -2.68 8.87
N CYS A 83 0.78 -2.27 8.42
CA CYS A 83 1.97 -2.21 9.28
C CYS A 83 1.79 -1.25 10.45
N ILE A 84 1.17 -0.08 10.24
CA ILE A 84 0.84 0.86 11.32
C ILE A 84 -0.07 0.20 12.36
N GLY A 85 -1.12 -0.50 11.91
CA GLY A 85 -2.03 -1.20 12.82
C GLY A 85 -1.28 -2.18 13.74
N LYS A 86 -0.43 -3.03 13.15
CA LYS A 86 0.42 -3.96 13.92
C LYS A 86 1.41 -3.24 14.83
N TYR A 87 2.10 -2.22 14.32
CA TYR A 87 3.07 -1.42 15.08
C TYR A 87 2.42 -0.80 16.32
N LEU A 88 1.29 -0.13 16.15
CA LEU A 88 0.59 0.55 17.25
C LEU A 88 0.13 -0.44 18.32
N TYR A 89 -0.35 -1.61 17.93
CA TYR A 89 -0.78 -2.61 18.90
C TYR A 89 0.40 -3.27 19.63
N GLU A 90 1.47 -3.66 18.92
CA GLU A 90 2.55 -4.47 19.50
C GLU A 90 3.72 -3.66 20.10
N ARG A 91 3.88 -2.38 19.74
CA ARG A 91 5.06 -1.57 20.14
C ARG A 91 4.73 -0.36 21.00
N THR A 92 3.52 0.17 20.94
CA THR A 92 3.20 1.41 21.66
C THR A 92 2.40 1.16 22.95
N HIS A 93 2.37 -0.08 23.48
CA HIS A 93 1.70 -0.37 24.75
C HIS A 93 2.22 0.49 25.89
N PRO A 94 1.35 1.14 26.72
CA PRO A 94 0.07 0.64 27.17
C PRO A 94 -1.14 1.53 26.76
N TRP A 95 -1.52 1.56 25.49
CA TRP A 95 -2.83 2.09 25.17
C TRP A 95 -3.83 0.94 25.23
N PRO A 96 -4.83 0.97 26.15
CA PRO A 96 -5.94 0.04 26.09
C PRO A 96 -6.77 0.37 24.86
N LEU A 97 -6.39 -0.19 23.70
CA LEU A 97 -7.30 -0.24 22.57
C LEU A 97 -8.47 -1.11 22.99
N PRO A 98 -9.73 -0.66 22.85
CA PRO A 98 -10.87 -1.48 23.19
C PRO A 98 -10.86 -2.74 22.31
N CYS A 99 -10.68 -3.90 22.93
CA CYS A 99 -10.70 -5.19 22.26
C CYS A 99 -12.07 -5.84 22.46
N LYS A 100 -12.61 -6.43 21.40
CA LYS A 100 -13.72 -7.37 21.47
C LYS A 100 -13.17 -8.78 21.46
N GLU A 101 -13.68 -9.65 22.33
CA GLU A 101 -13.32 -11.06 22.33
C GLU A 101 -14.19 -11.82 21.32
N GLY A 102 -13.55 -12.63 20.48
CA GLY A 102 -14.16 -13.63 19.61
C GLY A 102 -13.72 -15.03 20.01
N ASP A 103 -14.17 -16.05 19.30
CA ASP A 103 -13.78 -17.43 19.54
C ASP A 103 -12.29 -17.66 19.24
N GLY A 104 -11.42 -17.52 20.28
CA GLY A 104 -9.99 -17.74 20.20
C GLY A 104 -9.18 -16.56 19.61
N TYR A 105 -9.77 -15.39 19.39
CA TYR A 105 -9.09 -14.17 18.96
C TYR A 105 -9.72 -12.92 19.58
N GLN A 106 -8.98 -11.83 19.54
CA GLN A 106 -9.45 -10.49 19.90
C GLN A 106 -9.48 -9.60 18.68
N GLU A 107 -10.42 -8.67 18.64
CA GLU A 107 -10.49 -7.63 17.60
C GLU A 107 -10.40 -6.24 18.22
N THR A 108 -9.70 -5.35 17.52
CA THR A 108 -9.66 -3.93 17.83
C THR A 108 -9.69 -3.11 16.54
N VAL A 109 -10.13 -1.86 16.65
CA VAL A 109 -10.21 -0.94 15.52
C VAL A 109 -9.37 0.29 15.80
N ILE A 110 -8.54 0.69 14.84
CA ILE A 110 -7.76 1.93 14.86
C ILE A 110 -8.29 2.83 13.75
N ARG A 111 -8.56 4.08 14.08
CA ARG A 111 -8.96 5.12 13.12
C ARG A 111 -7.73 5.92 12.72
N LEU A 112 -7.26 5.71 11.50
CA LEU A 112 -6.03 6.29 10.97
C LEU A 112 -6.35 7.45 10.01
N LEU A 113 -5.97 8.67 10.39
CA LEU A 113 -6.08 9.84 9.52
C LEU A 113 -4.97 9.83 8.47
N THR A 114 -5.36 9.90 7.21
CA THR A 114 -4.48 9.98 6.04
C THR A 114 -4.86 11.17 5.17
N LEU A 115 -4.05 11.51 4.15
CA LEU A 115 -4.41 12.55 3.19
C LEU A 115 -5.63 12.16 2.31
N SER A 116 -5.99 10.87 2.25
CA SER A 116 -7.21 10.37 1.58
C SER A 116 -8.38 10.14 2.53
N GLY A 117 -8.37 10.79 3.72
CA GLY A 117 -9.40 10.66 4.73
C GLY A 117 -9.07 9.63 5.82
N ILE A 118 -10.02 9.42 6.72
CA ILE A 118 -9.88 8.46 7.83
C ILE A 118 -10.06 7.04 7.28
N LYS A 119 -9.11 6.16 7.62
CA LYS A 119 -9.15 4.74 7.32
C LYS A 119 -9.38 3.93 8.58
N LEU A 120 -10.27 2.95 8.50
CA LEU A 120 -10.50 2.02 9.60
C LEU A 120 -9.60 0.81 9.42
N LEU A 121 -8.82 0.51 10.46
CA LEU A 121 -7.94 -0.65 10.52
C LEU A 121 -8.53 -1.64 11.54
N PHE A 122 -8.99 -2.78 11.07
CA PHE A 122 -9.52 -3.85 11.91
C PHE A 122 -8.41 -4.87 12.15
N LEU A 123 -7.96 -4.98 13.38
CA LEU A 123 -6.86 -5.86 13.78
C LEU A 123 -7.43 -7.17 14.32
N ARG A 124 -6.99 -8.29 13.77
CA ARG A 124 -7.22 -9.62 14.31
C ARG A 124 -6.01 -10.04 15.15
N ILE A 125 -6.24 -10.32 16.43
CA ILE A 125 -5.19 -10.59 17.41
C ILE A 125 -5.36 -12.00 17.93
N VAL A 126 -4.31 -12.79 17.84
CA VAL A 126 -4.25 -14.17 18.36
C VAL A 126 -3.06 -14.28 19.31
N ASN A 127 -3.30 -14.72 20.54
CA ASN A 127 -2.26 -14.83 21.57
C ASN A 127 -1.45 -13.53 21.80
N GLY A 128 -2.09 -12.36 21.68
CA GLY A 128 -1.44 -11.06 21.88
C GLY A 128 -0.61 -10.57 20.68
N ILE A 129 -0.64 -11.28 19.55
CA ILE A 129 0.06 -10.93 18.31
C ILE A 129 -0.96 -10.59 17.22
N VAL A 130 -0.74 -9.54 16.49
CA VAL A 130 -1.58 -9.18 15.32
C VAL A 130 -1.29 -10.16 14.19
N GLU A 131 -2.27 -11.04 13.93
CA GLU A 131 -2.21 -12.05 12.87
C GLU A 131 -2.46 -11.43 11.49
N SER A 132 -3.46 -10.54 11.42
CA SER A 132 -3.80 -9.83 10.18
C SER A 132 -4.42 -8.47 10.47
N VAL A 133 -4.37 -7.59 9.49
CA VAL A 133 -5.03 -6.28 9.53
C VAL A 133 -5.88 -6.12 8.29
N THR A 134 -7.15 -5.78 8.50
CA THR A 134 -8.08 -5.41 7.44
C THR A 134 -8.19 -3.89 7.36
N VAL A 135 -8.01 -3.33 6.19
CA VAL A 135 -8.12 -1.89 5.91
C VAL A 135 -9.39 -1.64 5.11
N ASP A 136 -10.22 -0.72 5.57
CA ASP A 136 -11.31 -0.17 4.77
C ASP A 136 -10.74 0.78 3.71
N MET A 137 -10.76 0.33 2.46
CA MET A 137 -10.23 1.07 1.31
C MET A 137 -11.25 2.05 0.71
N GLY A 138 -12.52 2.01 1.16
CA GLY A 138 -13.62 2.80 0.64
C GLY A 138 -14.27 2.22 -0.61
N GLU A 139 -15.11 3.02 -1.26
CA GLU A 139 -15.88 2.58 -2.43
C GLU A 139 -15.06 2.61 -3.73
N PRO A 140 -15.21 1.64 -4.63
CA PRO A 140 -14.64 1.69 -5.97
C PRO A 140 -15.45 2.61 -6.87
N VAL A 141 -14.75 3.38 -7.72
CA VAL A 141 -15.36 4.29 -8.70
C VAL A 141 -15.02 3.82 -10.11
N PHE A 142 -16.05 3.69 -10.96
CA PHE A 142 -15.91 3.18 -12.35
C PHE A 142 -15.91 4.29 -13.40
N GLU A 143 -16.41 5.47 -13.04
CA GLU A 143 -16.52 6.64 -13.91
C GLU A 143 -15.80 7.81 -13.27
N ASN A 144 -14.68 8.20 -13.86
CA ASN A 144 -13.90 9.35 -13.40
C ASN A 144 -13.22 10.01 -14.62
N GLU A 145 -13.85 11.04 -15.17
CA GLU A 145 -13.39 11.71 -16.39
C GLU A 145 -11.98 12.35 -16.27
N ARG A 146 -11.52 12.65 -15.06
CA ARG A 146 -10.16 13.14 -14.82
C ARG A 146 -9.11 12.03 -14.97
N GLN A 147 -9.50 10.80 -14.66
CA GLN A 147 -8.60 9.65 -14.61
C GLN A 147 -8.73 8.73 -15.83
N PHE A 148 -9.90 8.71 -16.48
CA PHE A 148 -10.18 7.83 -17.60
C PHE A 148 -11.11 8.45 -18.63
N ASN A 149 -10.67 8.43 -19.88
CA ASN A 149 -11.49 8.82 -21.04
C ASN A 149 -12.00 7.55 -21.76
N PRO A 150 -13.28 7.18 -21.60
CA PRO A 150 -13.83 5.95 -22.17
C PRO A 150 -13.98 5.96 -23.70
N VAL A 151 -13.88 7.15 -24.34
CA VAL A 151 -13.93 7.29 -25.80
C VAL A 151 -12.66 6.78 -26.45
N ILE A 152 -11.52 6.90 -25.74
CA ILE A 152 -10.21 6.42 -26.19
C ILE A 152 -10.00 5.04 -25.58
N GLN A 153 -10.11 3.97 -26.38
CA GLN A 153 -9.91 2.63 -25.86
C GLN A 153 -8.42 2.28 -25.79
N PRO A 154 -7.90 1.94 -24.58
CA PRO A 154 -6.56 1.39 -24.48
C PRO A 154 -6.46 0.04 -25.20
N PRO A 155 -5.28 -0.36 -25.69
CA PRO A 155 -5.08 -1.66 -26.26
C PRO A 155 -5.49 -2.76 -25.25
N SER A 156 -6.51 -3.53 -25.61
CA SER A 156 -6.87 -4.75 -24.87
C SER A 156 -6.21 -5.95 -25.55
N PRO A 157 -5.76 -6.98 -24.82
CA PRO A 157 -5.30 -8.21 -25.43
C PRO A 157 -6.37 -8.71 -26.40
N ARG A 158 -5.98 -9.08 -27.64
CA ARG A 158 -6.92 -9.62 -28.63
C ARG A 158 -7.59 -10.83 -28.01
N ARG A 159 -8.92 -10.96 -28.22
CA ARG A 159 -9.67 -12.19 -27.93
C ARG A 159 -8.97 -13.36 -28.60
N GLY A 160 -8.21 -14.14 -27.83
CA GLY A 160 -7.79 -15.47 -28.23
C GLY A 160 -8.99 -16.39 -28.09
N ALA A 161 -9.11 -17.40 -28.95
CA ALA A 161 -10.10 -18.46 -28.82
C ALA A 161 -9.97 -19.07 -27.40
N GLU A 162 -11.09 -19.16 -26.66
CA GLU A 162 -11.23 -19.75 -25.34
C GLU A 162 -10.65 -18.93 -24.14
N GLY A 163 -11.24 -17.78 -23.85
CA GLY A 163 -11.01 -16.99 -22.65
C GLY A 163 -11.30 -15.53 -22.94
N GLU A 164 -12.36 -14.97 -22.37
CA GLU A 164 -12.73 -13.57 -22.59
C GLU A 164 -11.64 -12.64 -22.05
N ALA A 165 -10.74 -12.22 -22.91
CA ALA A 165 -9.90 -11.06 -22.64
C ALA A 165 -10.80 -9.85 -22.43
N GLY A 166 -10.74 -9.26 -21.28
CA GLY A 166 -11.49 -8.05 -20.95
C GLY A 166 -10.66 -7.16 -20.08
N SER A 167 -10.96 -5.89 -20.12
CA SER A 167 -10.30 -4.91 -19.25
C SER A 167 -11.36 -4.02 -18.63
N LEU A 168 -11.05 -3.49 -17.43
CA LEU A 168 -11.93 -2.59 -16.74
C LEU A 168 -11.11 -1.50 -16.02
N PHE A 169 -11.57 -0.26 -16.15
CA PHE A 169 -11.08 0.84 -15.33
C PHE A 169 -11.76 0.81 -13.95
N VAL A 170 -10.96 0.94 -12.89
CA VAL A 170 -11.44 1.07 -11.50
C VAL A 170 -10.58 2.09 -10.79
N SER A 171 -11.19 3.09 -10.18
CA SER A 171 -10.50 4.01 -9.29
C SER A 171 -10.71 3.58 -7.83
N MET A 172 -9.63 3.43 -7.09
CA MET A 172 -9.59 3.24 -5.63
C MET A 172 -9.06 4.51 -4.93
N GLY A 173 -9.41 5.71 -5.51
CA GLY A 173 -8.82 6.99 -5.18
C GLY A 173 -7.70 7.36 -6.15
N ASN A 174 -6.94 6.39 -6.61
CA ASN A 174 -5.99 6.45 -7.73
C ASN A 174 -6.46 5.55 -8.89
N PRO A 175 -6.07 5.86 -10.15
CA PRO A 175 -6.54 5.14 -11.33
C PRO A 175 -5.87 3.78 -11.49
N HIS A 176 -6.67 2.77 -11.81
CA HIS A 176 -6.26 1.41 -12.14
C HIS A 176 -6.94 0.93 -13.40
N TYR A 177 -6.17 0.28 -14.28
CA TYR A 177 -6.69 -0.39 -15.46
C TYR A 177 -6.32 -1.86 -15.43
N VAL A 178 -7.33 -2.68 -15.14
CA VAL A 178 -7.18 -4.13 -14.95
C VAL A 178 -7.37 -4.84 -16.28
N ILE A 179 -6.39 -5.62 -16.70
CA ILE A 179 -6.36 -6.41 -17.93
C ILE A 179 -6.36 -7.88 -17.55
N PHE A 180 -7.43 -8.61 -17.90
CA PHE A 180 -7.47 -10.06 -17.70
C PHE A 180 -6.75 -10.77 -18.86
N THR A 181 -5.80 -11.62 -18.52
CA THR A 181 -4.87 -12.27 -19.47
C THR A 181 -4.34 -13.57 -18.89
N ASN A 182 -3.87 -14.49 -19.75
CA ASN A 182 -3.11 -15.67 -19.34
C ASN A 182 -1.59 -15.43 -19.32
N ASP A 183 -1.16 -14.18 -19.56
CA ASP A 183 0.24 -13.78 -19.57
C ASP A 183 0.40 -12.51 -18.73
N VAL A 184 0.64 -12.69 -17.42
CA VAL A 184 0.86 -11.56 -16.50
C VAL A 184 2.23 -10.92 -16.69
N ASP A 185 3.18 -11.65 -17.31
CA ASP A 185 4.54 -11.15 -17.55
C ASP A 185 4.58 -10.13 -18.70
N ALA A 186 3.49 -10.01 -19.48
CA ALA A 186 3.31 -8.93 -20.43
C ALA A 186 3.39 -7.52 -19.78
N VAL A 187 3.29 -7.42 -18.45
CA VAL A 187 3.53 -6.18 -17.69
C VAL A 187 4.91 -5.59 -17.98
N GLU A 188 5.93 -6.41 -18.18
CA GLU A 188 7.33 -6.00 -18.43
C GLU A 188 7.49 -5.23 -19.75
N THR A 189 6.69 -5.58 -20.75
CA THR A 189 6.78 -4.99 -22.09
C THR A 189 5.71 -3.95 -22.40
N LYS A 190 4.55 -4.03 -21.74
CA LYS A 190 3.38 -3.20 -22.05
C LYS A 190 3.01 -2.20 -20.95
N GLY A 191 3.48 -2.44 -19.72
CA GLY A 191 3.10 -1.63 -18.57
C GLY A 191 3.43 -0.15 -18.75
N CYS A 192 4.67 0.15 -19.16
CA CYS A 192 5.13 1.52 -19.39
C CYS A 192 4.34 2.24 -20.50
N GLU A 193 4.08 1.58 -21.63
CA GLU A 193 3.31 2.17 -22.73
C GLU A 193 1.87 2.49 -22.29
N LEU A 194 1.25 1.59 -21.56
CA LEU A 194 -0.12 1.73 -21.08
C LEU A 194 -0.25 2.79 -19.98
N GLU A 195 0.73 2.95 -19.10
CA GLU A 195 0.74 4.01 -18.10
C GLU A 195 0.50 5.39 -18.72
N PHE A 196 1.15 5.66 -19.87
CA PHE A 196 1.10 6.94 -20.57
C PHE A 196 0.06 7.00 -21.70
N HIS A 197 -0.80 5.99 -21.80
CA HIS A 197 -1.78 5.95 -22.87
C HIS A 197 -2.79 7.12 -22.77
N ALA A 198 -3.19 7.68 -23.91
CA ALA A 198 -4.05 8.87 -23.99
C ALA A 198 -5.43 8.71 -23.31
N ALA A 199 -5.88 7.49 -23.06
CA ALA A 199 -7.08 7.22 -22.27
C ALA A 199 -6.95 7.61 -20.79
N PHE A 200 -5.72 7.80 -20.29
CA PHE A 200 -5.43 8.07 -18.88
C PHE A 200 -4.76 9.45 -18.70
N PRO A 201 -5.54 10.54 -18.58
CA PRO A 201 -5.01 11.91 -18.49
C PRO A 201 -4.04 12.12 -17.32
N GLU A 202 -4.25 11.43 -16.19
CA GLU A 202 -3.41 11.49 -15.00
C GLU A 202 -2.42 10.31 -14.93
N ARG A 203 -2.20 9.59 -16.03
CA ARG A 203 -1.53 8.27 -16.06
C ARG A 203 -2.28 7.22 -15.24
N CYS A 204 -1.91 5.96 -15.31
CA CYS A 204 -2.66 4.87 -14.69
C CYS A 204 -1.73 3.77 -14.17
N ASN A 205 -2.12 3.13 -13.08
CA ASN A 205 -1.56 1.84 -12.68
C ASN A 205 -2.18 0.77 -13.59
N ILE A 206 -1.38 -0.17 -14.05
CA ILE A 206 -1.80 -1.20 -15.01
C ILE A 206 -1.62 -2.57 -14.36
N GLU A 207 -2.72 -3.26 -14.16
CA GLU A 207 -2.76 -4.60 -13.59
C GLU A 207 -2.95 -5.65 -14.68
N PHE A 208 -2.04 -6.63 -14.75
CA PHE A 208 -2.18 -7.84 -15.56
C PHE A 208 -2.61 -8.97 -14.64
N ALA A 209 -3.85 -9.47 -14.85
CA ALA A 209 -4.54 -10.39 -13.95
C ALA A 209 -4.87 -11.71 -14.64
N GLU A 210 -4.46 -12.82 -14.04
CA GLU A 210 -4.77 -14.17 -14.46
C GLU A 210 -5.68 -14.86 -13.45
N MET A 211 -6.83 -15.37 -13.93
CA MET A 211 -7.72 -16.17 -13.09
C MET A 211 -7.13 -17.56 -12.88
N ARG A 212 -6.91 -17.97 -11.64
CA ARG A 212 -6.38 -19.28 -11.26
C ARG A 212 -7.30 -19.98 -10.26
N PRO A 213 -7.22 -21.31 -10.10
CA PRO A 213 -8.03 -22.05 -9.14
C PRO A 213 -7.78 -21.66 -7.68
N ASP A 214 -6.58 -21.17 -7.36
CA ASP A 214 -6.12 -20.78 -6.03
C ASP A 214 -6.28 -19.28 -5.74
N GLY A 215 -6.70 -18.48 -6.73
CA GLY A 215 -6.89 -17.03 -6.60
C GLY A 215 -6.66 -16.29 -7.92
N ILE A 216 -6.50 -14.98 -7.84
CA ILE A 216 -6.20 -14.13 -9.00
C ILE A 216 -4.72 -13.75 -8.93
N ARG A 217 -3.90 -14.23 -9.86
CA ARG A 217 -2.50 -13.84 -9.99
C ARG A 217 -2.41 -12.48 -10.65
N VAL A 218 -1.67 -11.54 -10.03
CA VAL A 218 -1.55 -10.17 -10.50
C VAL A 218 -0.09 -9.74 -10.53
N ARG A 219 0.31 -9.10 -11.62
CA ARG A 219 1.51 -8.26 -11.68
C ARG A 219 1.10 -6.85 -12.07
N VAL A 220 1.73 -5.86 -11.49
CA VAL A 220 1.36 -4.45 -11.64
C VAL A 220 2.52 -3.62 -12.14
N TRP A 221 2.20 -2.70 -13.04
CA TRP A 221 3.01 -1.53 -13.36
C TRP A 221 2.41 -0.33 -12.63
N GLU A 222 3.05 0.11 -11.56
CA GLU A 222 2.58 1.27 -10.81
C GLU A 222 3.00 2.59 -11.46
N ARG A 223 2.07 3.51 -11.50
CA ARG A 223 2.25 4.86 -12.02
C ARG A 223 3.45 5.57 -11.37
N GLY A 224 4.48 5.86 -12.17
CA GLY A 224 5.69 6.54 -11.73
C GLY A 224 6.72 5.67 -11.02
N SER A 225 6.40 4.40 -10.71
CA SER A 225 7.30 3.48 -9.99
C SER A 225 7.70 2.25 -10.81
N GLY A 226 6.94 1.94 -11.89
CA GLY A 226 7.19 0.74 -12.68
C GLY A 226 6.69 -0.53 -12.00
N ILE A 227 7.36 -1.66 -12.25
CA ILE A 227 6.97 -2.95 -11.65
C ILE A 227 7.30 -2.94 -10.17
N THR A 228 6.29 -3.23 -9.33
CA THR A 228 6.42 -3.33 -7.88
C THR A 228 6.02 -4.72 -7.39
N GLN A 229 6.47 -5.08 -6.19
CA GLN A 229 6.20 -6.39 -5.60
C GLN A 229 4.72 -6.55 -5.18
N ALA A 230 4.07 -5.46 -4.75
CA ALA A 230 2.68 -5.45 -4.33
C ALA A 230 2.08 -4.04 -4.35
N CYS A 231 0.89 -3.93 -4.94
CA CYS A 231 0.06 -2.73 -4.93
C CYS A 231 -1.28 -3.02 -4.27
N GLY A 232 -1.52 -2.45 -3.08
CA GLY A 232 -2.76 -2.71 -2.32
C GLY A 232 -4.01 -2.21 -3.05
N THR A 233 -3.99 -1.00 -3.62
CA THR A 233 -5.10 -0.45 -4.41
C THR A 233 -5.30 -1.20 -5.73
N GLY A 234 -4.21 -1.68 -6.35
CA GLY A 234 -4.26 -2.53 -7.54
C GLY A 234 -4.91 -3.90 -7.26
N ALA A 235 -4.60 -4.50 -6.09
CA ALA A 235 -5.27 -5.72 -5.63
C ALA A 235 -6.78 -5.50 -5.45
N CYS A 236 -7.18 -4.39 -4.81
CA CYS A 236 -8.58 -4.01 -4.65
C CYS A 236 -9.27 -3.80 -6.01
N ALA A 237 -8.65 -3.02 -6.90
CA ALA A 237 -9.18 -2.78 -8.25
C ALA A 237 -9.35 -4.07 -9.04
N THR A 238 -8.39 -5.01 -8.94
CA THR A 238 -8.46 -6.31 -9.61
C THR A 238 -9.61 -7.15 -9.11
N ALA A 239 -9.77 -7.27 -7.78
CA ALA A 239 -10.89 -8.04 -7.20
C ALA A 239 -12.26 -7.47 -7.60
N VAL A 240 -12.38 -6.14 -7.56
CA VAL A 240 -13.59 -5.42 -7.98
C VAL A 240 -13.87 -5.65 -9.48
N ALA A 241 -12.84 -5.53 -10.33
CA ALA A 241 -12.96 -5.76 -11.76
C ALA A 241 -13.36 -7.21 -12.08
N ALA A 242 -12.78 -8.19 -11.39
CA ALA A 242 -13.13 -9.60 -11.56
C ALA A 242 -14.60 -9.88 -11.18
N CYS A 243 -15.04 -9.33 -10.05
CA CYS A 243 -16.43 -9.45 -9.63
C CYS A 243 -17.40 -8.75 -10.60
N LYS A 244 -17.10 -7.50 -10.99
CA LYS A 244 -17.94 -6.70 -11.89
C LYS A 244 -18.10 -7.31 -13.27
N THR A 245 -17.08 -8.02 -13.75
CA THR A 245 -17.08 -8.71 -15.04
C THR A 245 -17.56 -10.17 -14.96
N GLY A 246 -18.02 -10.62 -13.79
CA GLY A 246 -18.60 -11.97 -13.61
C GLY A 246 -17.56 -13.10 -13.58
N ARG A 247 -16.25 -12.78 -13.42
CA ARG A 247 -15.17 -13.78 -13.34
C ARG A 247 -15.05 -14.41 -11.96
N SER A 248 -15.41 -13.68 -10.93
CA SER A 248 -15.35 -14.14 -9.53
C SER A 248 -16.51 -13.59 -8.71
N GLY A 249 -16.64 -14.06 -7.46
CA GLY A 249 -17.51 -13.46 -6.46
C GLY A 249 -16.91 -12.22 -5.81
N ARG A 250 -17.55 -11.73 -4.75
CA ARG A 250 -17.14 -10.51 -4.03
C ARG A 250 -15.93 -10.69 -3.10
N LYS A 251 -15.52 -11.93 -2.80
CA LYS A 251 -14.33 -12.25 -1.99
C LYS A 251 -13.32 -12.94 -2.88
N ASN A 252 -12.09 -12.40 -2.88
CA ASN A 252 -11.03 -12.85 -3.76
C ASN A 252 -9.69 -12.88 -3.03
N ARG A 253 -8.91 -13.92 -3.29
CA ARG A 253 -7.49 -13.99 -2.94
C ARG A 253 -6.69 -13.44 -4.12
N ILE A 254 -5.91 -12.41 -3.87
CA ILE A 254 -5.03 -11.78 -4.85
C ILE A 254 -3.60 -12.17 -4.55
N ILE A 255 -2.93 -12.77 -5.54
CA ILE A 255 -1.58 -13.32 -5.44
C ILE A 255 -0.63 -12.42 -6.24
N MET A 256 0.26 -11.71 -5.56
CA MET A 256 1.27 -10.82 -6.14
C MET A 256 2.68 -11.36 -5.91
N ASP A 257 3.69 -10.73 -6.50
CA ASP A 257 5.09 -11.15 -6.36
C ASP A 257 5.57 -11.08 -4.89
N GLY A 258 5.12 -10.08 -4.15
CA GLY A 258 5.51 -9.85 -2.75
C GLY A 258 4.63 -10.55 -1.71
N GLY A 259 3.53 -11.18 -2.11
CA GLY A 259 2.63 -11.87 -1.18
C GLY A 259 1.17 -11.85 -1.59
N GLU A 260 0.32 -12.24 -0.66
CA GLU A 260 -1.10 -12.45 -0.90
C GLU A 260 -1.95 -11.50 -0.07
N LEU A 261 -3.08 -11.11 -0.64
CA LEU A 261 -4.09 -10.30 0.02
C LEU A 261 -5.48 -10.93 -0.18
N GLU A 262 -6.31 -10.86 0.85
CA GLU A 262 -7.72 -11.16 0.75
C GLU A 262 -8.50 -9.86 0.55
N ILE A 263 -9.29 -9.79 -0.51
CA ILE A 263 -10.09 -8.61 -0.85
C ILE A 263 -11.56 -9.00 -0.82
N GLU A 264 -12.34 -8.23 -0.06
CA GLU A 264 -13.80 -8.33 -0.04
C GLU A 264 -14.42 -7.02 -0.53
N TRP A 265 -15.18 -7.08 -1.61
CA TRP A 265 -16.07 -5.98 -2.00
C TRP A 265 -17.43 -6.20 -1.35
N ASN A 266 -17.65 -5.57 -0.22
CA ASN A 266 -18.79 -5.80 0.65
C ASN A 266 -20.10 -5.28 0.00
N GLU A 267 -21.17 -6.09 0.09
CA GLU A 267 -22.44 -5.75 -0.53
C GLU A 267 -23.28 -4.76 0.30
N ALA A 268 -23.08 -4.75 1.62
CA ALA A 268 -23.93 -3.96 2.51
C ALA A 268 -23.59 -2.46 2.47
N ASP A 269 -22.32 -2.12 2.33
CA ASP A 269 -21.83 -0.73 2.37
C ASP A 269 -21.10 -0.30 1.10
N ASN A 270 -20.92 -1.22 0.14
CA ASN A 270 -20.20 -1.00 -1.11
C ASN A 270 -18.71 -0.70 -0.93
N HIS A 271 -18.13 -0.88 0.26
CA HIS A 271 -16.71 -0.68 0.52
C HIS A 271 -15.87 -1.90 0.12
N VAL A 272 -14.62 -1.65 -0.19
CA VAL A 272 -13.62 -2.68 -0.43
C VAL A 272 -12.75 -2.84 0.81
N TYR A 273 -12.73 -4.04 1.36
CA TYR A 273 -11.92 -4.40 2.52
C TYR A 273 -10.72 -5.21 2.08
N MET A 274 -9.53 -4.77 2.48
CA MET A 274 -8.26 -5.41 2.14
C MET A 274 -7.62 -5.98 3.38
N THR A 275 -7.54 -7.30 3.46
CA THR A 275 -6.92 -8.05 4.58
C THR A 275 -5.58 -8.62 4.16
N GLY A 276 -4.58 -8.51 5.01
CA GLY A 276 -3.29 -9.10 4.75
C GLY A 276 -2.32 -9.01 5.93
N PRO A 277 -1.14 -9.62 5.80
CA PRO A 277 -0.10 -9.62 6.82
C PRO A 277 0.57 -8.25 6.93
N ALA A 278 1.23 -8.06 8.07
CA ALA A 278 2.18 -7.01 8.32
C ALA A 278 3.33 -7.60 9.16
N GLU A 279 4.57 -7.34 8.76
CA GLU A 279 5.72 -8.00 9.36
C GLU A 279 6.81 -7.02 9.76
N PHE A 280 7.37 -7.22 10.96
CA PHE A 280 8.58 -6.54 11.38
C PHE A 280 9.79 -7.17 10.70
N VAL A 281 10.73 -6.32 10.24
CA VAL A 281 11.98 -6.79 9.63
C VAL A 281 13.14 -6.57 10.60
N PHE A 282 13.36 -5.32 11.00
CA PHE A 282 14.36 -4.94 11.99
C PHE A 282 14.08 -3.54 12.55
N GLU A 283 14.78 -3.20 13.63
CA GLU A 283 14.76 -1.87 14.26
C GLU A 283 16.17 -1.30 14.31
N GLY A 284 16.29 0.02 14.37
CA GLY A 284 17.57 0.68 14.44
C GLY A 284 17.48 2.12 14.87
N GLU A 285 18.64 2.78 14.94
CA GLU A 285 18.77 4.20 15.21
C GLU A 285 19.51 4.87 14.05
N ILE A 286 19.02 6.02 13.63
CA ILE A 286 19.64 6.85 12.59
C ILE A 286 19.70 8.31 13.04
N GLU A 287 20.64 9.07 12.55
CA GLU A 287 20.68 10.52 12.75
C GLU A 287 19.75 11.22 11.76
N ASP A 288 19.04 12.27 12.22
CA ASP A 288 18.25 13.12 11.32
C ASP A 288 19.19 13.67 10.22
N PRO A 289 18.90 13.43 8.94
CA PRO A 289 19.72 14.00 7.89
C PRO A 289 19.64 15.52 8.02
N LEU A 290 20.74 16.14 8.42
CA LEU A 290 20.86 17.59 8.30
C LEU A 290 20.52 17.97 6.85
N PRO A 291 19.89 19.15 6.61
CA PRO A 291 19.63 19.60 5.26
C PRO A 291 20.88 19.38 4.42
N ALA A 292 20.73 18.65 3.30
CA ALA A 292 21.83 18.15 2.50
C ALA A 292 22.96 19.19 2.39
N PRO A 293 24.20 18.88 2.75
CA PRO A 293 25.29 19.78 2.43
C PRO A 293 25.34 19.92 0.90
N PRO A 294 25.66 21.08 0.38
CA PRO A 294 25.84 21.25 -1.06
C PRO A 294 26.79 20.14 -1.53
N LEU A 295 26.37 19.38 -2.53
CA LEU A 295 27.00 18.20 -3.15
C LEU A 295 28.46 17.96 -2.73
N GLY A 296 28.71 16.98 -1.85
CA GLY A 296 30.08 16.58 -1.45
C GLY A 296 30.28 15.98 -0.05
N GLY A 297 29.25 15.84 0.78
CA GLY A 297 29.41 15.37 2.17
C GLY A 297 29.15 13.86 2.38
N VAL A 298 29.96 13.23 3.23
CA VAL A 298 29.92 11.80 3.59
C VAL A 298 29.00 11.61 4.81
N TRP A 299 28.06 10.64 4.76
CA TRP A 299 27.11 10.30 5.83
C TRP A 299 27.75 9.43 6.93
N SER A 300 27.40 9.66 8.19
CA SER A 300 27.91 8.89 9.33
C SER A 300 27.08 7.62 9.62
N ALA A 301 27.75 6.63 10.19
CA ALA A 301 27.37 5.22 10.26
C ALA A 301 26.06 4.89 10.99
N ILE A 302 25.29 3.96 10.41
CA ILE A 302 24.10 3.31 10.97
C ILE A 302 24.52 2.25 12.00
N LYS A 303 23.90 2.24 13.19
CA LYS A 303 24.02 1.12 14.15
C LYS A 303 22.74 0.29 14.11
N ILE A 304 22.87 -0.95 13.64
CA ILE A 304 21.78 -1.95 13.60
C ILE A 304 21.92 -2.88 14.80
N LYS A 305 20.85 -3.05 15.59
CA LYS A 305 20.73 -4.15 16.55
C LYS A 305 19.95 -5.28 15.87
N LYS A 306 20.58 -6.45 15.82
CA LYS A 306 19.91 -7.69 15.39
C LYS A 306 19.13 -8.30 16.55
#